data_c0eb7b29ec9c3bfaf10380bae8b18697
#
_entry.id   c0eb7b29ec9c3bfaf10380bae8b18697
#
_cell.length_a   1.000
_cell.length_b   1.000
_cell.length_c   1.000
_cell.angle_alpha   90.00
_cell.angle_beta   90.00
_cell.angle_gamma   90.00
#
_symmetry.space_group_name_H-M   'P 1'
#
loop_
_entity.id
_entity.type
_entity.pdbx_description
1 polymer ?
#
loop_
_entity_poly.entity_id
_entity_poly.type
_entity_poly.pdbx_seq_one_letter_code
_entity_poly.pdbx_strand_id
1 'polypeptide(L)'
;KYSFFTGPIPEQQIPTGVEYMINKYGPNMYVLAADYGFGQVSALWTHVAAGIYGGNIVGEEFIPLGNSEYSTSIQNVQKAKPDFMVHYLVGANQGQFYPQAQAAGLEIPAVSTVNLQQGYEHKRFPPPALKDLFVPVAFIEEVGTQTEAGQAFNDAMHEMFPDIAYVNQPARCAYVAVHLMAKAWAHAGTTDTDKVIRALESGLTFDAPEGRVLLDPATHHLTMTMRMAQVQADHSIKFVHNFGP
;
A
#
# COMPACT_ATOMS: atom_id res chain seq x y z
N LYS A 1 3.58 -6.92 23.14
CA LYS A 1 4.59 -7.94 23.44
C LYS A 1 4.54 -9.15 22.49
N TYR A 2 3.35 -9.66 22.17
CA TYR A 2 3.18 -10.92 21.42
C TYR A 2 2.82 -10.73 19.95
N SER A 3 2.84 -9.52 19.44
CA SER A 3 2.49 -9.21 18.05
C SER A 3 3.70 -8.66 17.31
N PHE A 4 3.96 -9.20 16.12
CA PHE A 4 5.00 -8.77 15.20
C PHE A 4 4.36 -8.58 13.82
N PHE A 5 4.77 -7.54 13.11
CA PHE A 5 4.10 -7.10 11.88
C PHE A 5 5.07 -7.14 10.69
N THR A 6 4.71 -7.87 9.67
CA THR A 6 5.53 -8.08 8.47
C THR A 6 5.05 -7.31 7.24
N GLY A 7 3.93 -6.59 7.36
CA GLY A 7 3.43 -5.66 6.34
C GLY A 7 3.84 -4.22 6.62
N PRO A 8 3.75 -3.33 5.61
CA PRO A 8 3.93 -1.91 5.83
C PRO A 8 2.80 -1.33 6.70
N ILE A 9 3.15 -0.33 7.46
CA ILE A 9 2.24 0.37 8.39
C ILE A 9 1.90 1.77 7.87
N PRO A 10 0.85 2.42 8.40
CA PRO A 10 0.44 3.76 7.97
C PRO A 10 1.58 4.78 7.96
N GLU A 11 2.47 4.76 8.98
CA GLU A 11 3.61 5.65 9.08
C GLU A 11 4.61 5.52 7.93
N GLN A 12 4.72 4.35 7.32
CA GLN A 12 5.62 4.11 6.18
C GLN A 12 4.99 4.51 4.85
N GLN A 13 3.67 4.43 4.74
CA GLN A 13 2.94 4.60 3.48
C GLN A 13 2.34 6.00 3.32
N ILE A 14 1.61 6.49 4.33
CA ILE A 14 0.77 7.68 4.18
C ILE A 14 1.61 8.95 4.14
N PRO A 15 2.52 9.21 5.10
CA PRO A 15 3.35 10.41 5.05
C PRO A 15 4.18 10.50 3.78
N THR A 16 4.85 9.40 3.39
CA THR A 16 5.67 9.37 2.17
C THR A 16 4.84 9.60 0.90
N GLY A 17 3.64 9.00 0.84
CA GLY A 17 2.70 9.19 -0.26
C GLY A 17 2.21 10.63 -0.38
N VAL A 18 1.75 11.21 0.73
CA VAL A 18 1.22 12.57 0.80
C VAL A 18 2.31 13.61 0.50
N GLU A 19 3.50 13.48 1.10
CA GLU A 19 4.65 14.35 0.81
C GLU A 19 5.00 14.36 -0.68
N TYR A 20 5.10 13.18 -1.29
CA TYR A 20 5.41 13.06 -2.71
C TYR A 20 4.37 13.77 -3.58
N MET A 21 3.08 13.59 -3.26
CA MET A 21 2.00 14.20 -4.03
C MET A 21 1.94 15.71 -3.86
N ILE A 22 2.12 16.23 -2.64
CA ILE A 22 2.21 17.68 -2.37
C ILE A 22 3.34 18.31 -3.19
N ASN A 23 4.54 17.71 -3.16
CA ASN A 23 5.70 18.22 -3.87
C ASN A 23 5.52 18.18 -5.40
N LYS A 24 4.73 17.26 -5.91
CA LYS A 24 4.54 17.08 -7.35
C LYS A 24 3.37 17.87 -7.92
N TYR A 25 2.26 17.97 -7.19
CA TYR A 25 1.00 18.50 -7.72
C TYR A 25 0.49 19.73 -7.00
N GLY A 26 0.85 19.95 -5.75
CA GLY A 26 0.38 21.05 -4.93
C GLY A 26 -0.24 20.59 -3.60
N PRO A 27 -0.59 21.53 -2.70
CA PRO A 27 -0.94 21.19 -1.33
C PRO A 27 -2.39 20.74 -1.12
N ASN A 28 -3.30 20.96 -2.08
CA ASN A 28 -4.73 20.75 -1.87
C ASN A 28 -5.13 19.32 -2.19
N MET A 29 -5.63 18.59 -1.21
CA MET A 29 -6.02 17.19 -1.37
C MET A 29 -7.48 16.94 -0.99
N TYR A 30 -8.12 15.96 -1.64
CA TYR A 30 -9.45 15.47 -1.31
C TYR A 30 -9.36 14.00 -0.87
N VAL A 31 -9.90 13.69 0.31
CA VAL A 31 -9.82 12.35 0.91
C VAL A 31 -11.13 11.59 0.69
N LEU A 32 -11.05 10.39 0.09
CA LEU A 32 -12.14 9.42 0.04
C LEU A 32 -11.73 8.16 0.81
N ALA A 33 -12.33 7.91 1.95
CA ALA A 33 -12.02 6.80 2.82
C ALA A 33 -13.23 5.86 3.01
N ALA A 34 -12.99 4.55 3.10
CA ALA A 34 -14.03 3.62 3.47
C ALA A 34 -14.44 3.84 4.94
N ASP A 35 -15.75 3.84 5.22
CA ASP A 35 -16.29 4.14 6.55
C ASP A 35 -16.19 2.93 7.49
N TYR A 36 -14.95 2.64 7.92
CA TYR A 36 -14.63 1.69 9.00
C TYR A 36 -13.21 1.99 9.53
N GLY A 37 -12.76 1.24 10.56
CA GLY A 37 -11.52 1.51 11.29
C GLY A 37 -10.29 1.77 10.43
N PHE A 38 -10.09 1.00 9.33
CA PHE A 38 -8.96 1.22 8.42
C PHE A 38 -9.04 2.59 7.73
N GLY A 39 -10.18 2.92 7.12
CA GLY A 39 -10.34 4.19 6.41
C GLY A 39 -10.26 5.40 7.34
N GLN A 40 -10.89 5.32 8.52
CA GLN A 40 -10.89 6.38 9.52
C GLN A 40 -9.47 6.64 10.06
N VAL A 41 -8.71 5.57 10.40
CA VAL A 41 -7.31 5.71 10.87
C VAL A 41 -6.40 6.21 9.74
N SER A 42 -6.61 5.76 8.50
CA SER A 42 -5.85 6.24 7.34
C SER A 42 -6.10 7.72 7.05
N ALA A 43 -7.35 8.18 7.16
CA ALA A 43 -7.69 9.59 7.05
C ALA A 43 -7.01 10.41 8.16
N LEU A 44 -7.02 9.94 9.42
CA LEU A 44 -6.30 10.59 10.52
C LEU A 44 -4.79 10.73 10.21
N TRP A 45 -4.15 9.69 9.69
CA TRP A 45 -2.75 9.76 9.26
C TRP A 45 -2.54 10.75 8.11
N THR A 46 -3.53 10.91 7.23
CA THR A 46 -3.48 11.96 6.18
C THR A 46 -3.53 13.37 6.78
N HIS A 47 -4.34 13.61 7.81
CA HIS A 47 -4.33 14.88 8.55
C HIS A 47 -2.98 15.16 9.20
N VAL A 48 -2.36 14.14 9.81
CA VAL A 48 -1.01 14.26 10.39
C VAL A 48 0.01 14.61 9.30
N ALA A 49 0.01 13.89 8.19
CA ALA A 49 0.91 14.14 7.07
C ALA A 49 0.69 15.53 6.44
N ALA A 50 -0.57 15.94 6.25
CA ALA A 50 -0.90 17.30 5.78
C ALA A 50 -0.35 18.37 6.70
N GLY A 51 -0.48 18.21 8.02
CA GLY A 51 0.09 19.14 9.00
C GLY A 51 1.62 19.23 8.96
N ILE A 52 2.30 18.11 8.72
CA ILE A 52 3.77 18.05 8.63
C ILE A 52 4.29 18.69 7.34
N TYR A 53 3.65 18.42 6.20
CA TYR A 53 4.14 18.79 4.88
C TYR A 53 3.44 20.01 4.26
N GLY A 54 2.60 20.71 5.03
CA GLY A 54 1.92 21.93 4.58
C GLY A 54 0.79 21.68 3.58
N GLY A 55 0.10 20.53 3.70
CA GLY A 55 -1.04 20.21 2.88
C GLY A 55 -2.36 20.76 3.43
N ASN A 56 -3.35 20.90 2.55
CA ASN A 56 -4.72 21.32 2.86
C ASN A 56 -5.70 20.24 2.44
N ILE A 57 -6.50 19.72 3.36
CA ILE A 57 -7.60 18.82 3.06
C ILE A 57 -8.81 19.70 2.69
N VAL A 58 -9.11 19.79 1.38
CA VAL A 58 -10.19 20.63 0.85
C VAL A 58 -11.55 19.92 0.83
N GLY A 59 -11.57 18.63 1.14
CA GLY A 59 -12.77 17.83 1.34
C GLY A 59 -12.41 16.43 1.82
N GLU A 60 -13.31 15.84 2.59
CA GLU A 60 -13.17 14.49 3.14
C GLU A 60 -14.53 13.80 3.18
N GLU A 61 -14.57 12.56 2.73
CA GLU A 61 -15.77 11.74 2.78
C GLU A 61 -15.46 10.33 3.27
N PHE A 62 -16.31 9.83 4.17
CA PHE A 62 -16.30 8.44 4.61
C PHE A 62 -17.41 7.67 3.91
N ILE A 63 -17.04 6.69 3.12
CA ILE A 63 -17.92 5.95 2.22
C ILE A 63 -18.29 4.61 2.84
N PRO A 64 -19.58 4.32 3.06
CA PRO A 64 -20.03 3.02 3.55
C PRO A 64 -19.56 1.87 2.65
N LEU A 65 -19.19 0.72 3.24
CA LEU A 65 -18.63 -0.43 2.50
C LEU A 65 -19.56 -0.99 1.40
N GLY A 66 -20.86 -0.81 1.53
CA GLY A 66 -21.85 -1.25 0.55
C GLY A 66 -22.26 -0.20 -0.48
N ASN A 67 -21.58 0.97 -0.49
CA ASN A 67 -21.97 2.06 -1.40
C ASN A 67 -21.72 1.68 -2.87
N SER A 68 -22.72 1.91 -3.73
CA SER A 68 -22.67 1.68 -5.17
C SER A 68 -22.73 2.95 -6.01
N GLU A 69 -23.06 4.11 -5.40
CA GLU A 69 -23.29 5.36 -6.08
C GLU A 69 -22.28 6.43 -5.66
N TYR A 70 -21.51 6.93 -6.62
CA TYR A 70 -20.45 7.91 -6.40
C TYR A 70 -20.65 9.25 -7.09
N SER A 71 -21.78 9.45 -7.76
CA SER A 71 -22.04 10.69 -8.51
C SER A 71 -21.93 11.95 -7.65
N THR A 72 -22.46 11.92 -6.41
CA THR A 72 -22.35 13.05 -5.47
C THR A 72 -20.90 13.28 -5.04
N SER A 73 -20.16 12.23 -4.65
CA SER A 73 -18.75 12.34 -4.26
C SER A 73 -17.89 12.89 -5.41
N ILE A 74 -18.12 12.40 -6.64
CA ILE A 74 -17.42 12.89 -7.84
C ILE A 74 -17.69 14.37 -8.08
N GLN A 75 -18.96 14.82 -7.97
CA GLN A 75 -19.31 16.24 -8.07
C GLN A 75 -18.66 17.08 -6.98
N ASN A 76 -18.59 16.60 -5.74
CA ASN A 76 -17.94 17.29 -4.64
C ASN A 76 -16.44 17.46 -4.92
N VAL A 77 -15.76 16.41 -5.40
CA VAL A 77 -14.35 16.49 -5.82
C VAL A 77 -14.16 17.50 -6.95
N GLN A 78 -14.97 17.43 -7.99
CA GLN A 78 -14.91 18.37 -9.13
C GLN A 78 -15.11 19.83 -8.69
N LYS A 79 -16.02 20.07 -7.72
CA LYS A 79 -16.28 21.39 -7.15
C LYS A 79 -15.13 21.88 -6.27
N ALA A 80 -14.55 21.01 -5.47
CA ALA A 80 -13.43 21.32 -4.58
C ALA A 80 -12.13 21.62 -5.33
N LYS A 81 -11.96 21.06 -6.53
CA LYS A 81 -10.78 21.24 -7.41
C LYS A 81 -9.46 20.98 -6.67
N PRO A 82 -9.26 19.80 -6.05
CA PRO A 82 -8.02 19.48 -5.39
C PRO A 82 -6.90 19.31 -6.41
N ASP A 83 -5.64 19.45 -5.95
CA ASP A 83 -4.45 19.16 -6.75
C ASP A 83 -4.27 17.65 -6.94
N PHE A 84 -4.72 16.84 -5.96
CA PHE A 84 -4.76 15.38 -6.02
C PHE A 84 -5.80 14.80 -5.06
N MET A 85 -6.09 13.51 -5.23
CA MET A 85 -6.97 12.74 -4.32
C MET A 85 -6.16 11.77 -3.46
N VAL A 86 -6.68 11.46 -2.28
CA VAL A 86 -6.19 10.39 -1.40
C VAL A 86 -7.27 9.34 -1.24
N HIS A 87 -7.00 8.10 -1.66
CA HIS A 87 -7.99 7.04 -1.70
C HIS A 87 -7.70 5.93 -0.68
N TYR A 88 -8.68 5.68 0.19
CA TYR A 88 -8.71 4.52 1.08
C TYR A 88 -9.97 3.66 0.86
N LEU A 89 -10.44 3.64 -0.40
CA LEU A 89 -11.54 2.77 -0.82
C LEU A 89 -11.06 1.32 -0.93
N VAL A 90 -11.92 0.37 -0.55
CA VAL A 90 -11.58 -1.06 -0.51
C VAL A 90 -12.59 -1.91 -1.26
N GLY A 91 -12.14 -3.04 -1.78
CA GLY A 91 -13.01 -4.09 -2.33
C GLY A 91 -14.02 -3.60 -3.37
N ALA A 92 -15.32 -3.82 -3.10
CA ALA A 92 -16.40 -3.46 -4.01
C ALA A 92 -16.50 -1.95 -4.26
N ASN A 93 -16.15 -1.10 -3.29
CA ASN A 93 -16.16 0.35 -3.43
C ASN A 93 -15.27 0.82 -4.59
N GLN A 94 -14.10 0.21 -4.78
CA GLN A 94 -13.21 0.52 -5.91
C GLN A 94 -13.87 0.15 -7.24
N GLY A 95 -14.50 -1.04 -7.29
CA GLY A 95 -15.21 -1.52 -8.49
C GLY A 95 -16.33 -0.62 -8.95
N GLN A 96 -16.93 0.14 -8.03
CA GLN A 96 -17.98 1.10 -8.33
C GLN A 96 -17.43 2.51 -8.61
N PHE A 97 -16.42 2.94 -7.86
CA PHE A 97 -15.87 4.29 -7.97
C PHE A 97 -15.14 4.54 -9.30
N TYR A 98 -14.17 3.71 -9.66
CA TYR A 98 -13.32 3.98 -10.83
C TYR A 98 -14.09 4.07 -12.16
N PRO A 99 -15.03 3.16 -12.48
CA PRO A 99 -15.83 3.30 -13.70
C PRO A 99 -16.68 4.57 -13.73
N GLN A 100 -17.26 4.95 -12.58
CA GLN A 100 -18.08 6.17 -12.49
C GLN A 100 -17.21 7.44 -12.59
N ALA A 101 -16.04 7.45 -11.94
CA ALA A 101 -15.08 8.54 -12.04
C ALA A 101 -14.59 8.73 -13.48
N GLN A 102 -14.26 7.65 -14.17
CA GLN A 102 -13.88 7.67 -15.58
C GLN A 102 -15.02 8.18 -16.48
N ALA A 103 -16.23 7.67 -16.29
CA ALA A 103 -17.40 8.11 -17.06
C ALA A 103 -17.73 9.60 -16.84
N ALA A 104 -17.45 10.13 -15.66
CA ALA A 104 -17.64 11.55 -15.33
C ALA A 104 -16.45 12.44 -15.75
N GLY A 105 -15.41 11.88 -16.38
CA GLY A 105 -14.22 12.62 -16.79
C GLY A 105 -13.39 13.16 -15.62
N LEU A 106 -13.36 12.46 -14.49
CA LEU A 106 -12.57 12.87 -13.33
C LEU A 106 -11.08 12.49 -13.57
N GLU A 107 -10.29 13.44 -14.06
CA GLU A 107 -8.87 13.28 -14.39
C GLU A 107 -7.98 13.96 -13.33
N ILE A 108 -8.09 13.53 -12.08
CA ILE A 108 -7.28 14.05 -10.97
C ILE A 108 -6.32 12.95 -10.51
N PRO A 109 -4.99 13.24 -10.39
CA PRO A 109 -4.05 12.25 -9.88
C PRO A 109 -4.42 11.85 -8.46
N ALA A 110 -4.14 10.59 -8.11
CA ALA A 110 -4.53 10.06 -6.82
C ALA A 110 -3.40 9.26 -6.16
N VAL A 111 -3.38 9.23 -4.83
CA VAL A 111 -2.54 8.31 -4.06
C VAL A 111 -3.42 7.37 -3.23
N SER A 112 -3.01 6.10 -3.16
CA SER A 112 -3.71 5.06 -2.39
C SER A 112 -2.71 4.17 -1.66
N THR A 113 -3.12 3.61 -0.52
CA THR A 113 -2.35 2.57 0.18
C THR A 113 -2.97 1.18 0.01
N VAL A 114 -4.02 1.05 -0.78
CA VAL A 114 -4.78 -0.20 -0.98
C VAL A 114 -4.51 -0.82 -2.34
N ASN A 115 -4.63 -0.01 -3.40
CA ASN A 115 -4.50 -0.47 -4.77
C ASN A 115 -3.11 -1.06 -5.03
N LEU A 116 -3.03 -2.01 -5.95
CA LEU A 116 -1.85 -2.77 -6.34
C LEU A 116 -1.30 -3.70 -5.24
N GLN A 117 -1.49 -3.38 -3.97
CA GLN A 117 -0.91 -4.12 -2.86
C GLN A 117 -1.78 -5.29 -2.40
N GLN A 118 -3.09 -5.08 -2.28
CA GLN A 118 -4.04 -6.09 -1.80
C GLN A 118 -4.76 -6.82 -2.95
N GLY A 119 -4.91 -6.16 -4.09
CA GLY A 119 -5.51 -6.70 -5.28
C GLY A 119 -4.61 -6.57 -6.51
N TYR A 120 -5.21 -6.68 -7.65
CA TYR A 120 -4.57 -6.52 -8.95
C TYR A 120 -5.47 -5.64 -9.86
N GLU A 121 -5.90 -4.52 -9.31
CA GLU A 121 -6.86 -3.62 -9.93
C GLU A 121 -6.38 -3.15 -11.30
N HIS A 122 -5.07 -2.89 -11.46
CA HIS A 122 -4.46 -2.51 -12.73
C HIS A 122 -4.57 -3.57 -13.84
N LYS A 123 -4.86 -4.84 -13.48
CA LYS A 123 -5.17 -5.93 -14.41
C LYS A 123 -6.67 -6.20 -14.53
N ARG A 124 -7.47 -5.77 -13.56
CA ARG A 124 -8.94 -5.98 -13.52
C ARG A 124 -9.74 -4.90 -14.20
N PHE A 125 -9.32 -3.64 -14.03
CA PHE A 125 -10.00 -2.51 -14.67
C PHE A 125 -9.43 -2.27 -16.06
N PRO A 126 -10.27 -1.88 -17.04
CA PRO A 126 -9.78 -1.52 -18.35
C PRO A 126 -8.99 -0.21 -18.30
N PRO A 127 -7.85 -0.10 -19.01
CA PRO A 127 -7.19 1.17 -19.20
C PRO A 127 -8.12 2.22 -19.85
N PRO A 128 -8.00 3.50 -19.46
CA PRO A 128 -7.04 4.10 -18.55
C PRO A 128 -7.58 4.37 -17.13
N ALA A 129 -8.53 3.58 -16.62
CA ALA A 129 -9.29 3.86 -15.40
C ALA A 129 -8.43 4.18 -14.15
N LEU A 130 -7.21 3.67 -14.09
CA LEU A 130 -6.27 3.90 -12.97
C LEU A 130 -5.07 4.79 -13.36
N LYS A 131 -5.14 5.46 -14.51
CA LYS A 131 -4.07 6.38 -14.92
C LYS A 131 -3.78 7.40 -13.82
N ASP A 132 -2.48 7.65 -13.57
CA ASP A 132 -1.99 8.59 -12.54
C ASP A 132 -2.43 8.24 -11.11
N LEU A 133 -2.68 6.95 -10.85
CA LEU A 133 -2.77 6.43 -9.49
C LEU A 133 -1.35 6.13 -8.98
N PHE A 134 -1.01 6.71 -7.84
CA PHE A 134 0.26 6.53 -7.13
C PHE A 134 0.05 5.63 -5.91
N VAL A 135 0.98 4.71 -5.68
CA VAL A 135 0.88 3.78 -4.54
C VAL A 135 2.26 3.62 -3.89
N PRO A 136 2.41 4.00 -2.62
CA PRO A 136 3.61 3.69 -1.84
C PRO A 136 3.63 2.19 -1.53
N VAL A 137 4.54 1.44 -2.15
CA VAL A 137 4.61 -0.02 -2.04
C VAL A 137 5.94 -0.48 -1.45
N ALA A 138 5.90 -1.50 -0.60
CA ALA A 138 7.07 -2.29 -0.27
C ALA A 138 7.27 -3.40 -1.31
N PHE A 139 6.19 -4.16 -1.57
CA PHE A 139 6.18 -5.26 -2.53
C PHE A 139 4.90 -5.27 -3.35
N ILE A 140 5.08 -5.45 -4.65
CA ILE A 140 4.13 -5.91 -5.65
C ILE A 140 4.88 -6.82 -6.62
N GLU A 141 4.21 -7.59 -7.47
CA GLU A 141 4.86 -8.53 -8.37
C GLU A 141 5.96 -7.89 -9.22
N GLU A 142 5.76 -6.65 -9.67
CA GLU A 142 6.74 -5.87 -10.44
C GLU A 142 7.97 -5.46 -9.61
N VAL A 143 7.88 -5.33 -8.29
CA VAL A 143 9.06 -5.16 -7.42
C VAL A 143 9.86 -6.45 -7.37
N GLY A 144 9.18 -7.59 -7.31
CA GLY A 144 9.82 -8.91 -7.33
C GLY A 144 10.71 -9.12 -8.54
N THR A 145 10.37 -8.55 -9.71
CA THR A 145 11.22 -8.66 -10.91
C THR A 145 12.55 -7.90 -10.84
N GLN A 146 12.74 -7.06 -9.82
CA GLN A 146 13.93 -6.22 -9.66
C GLN A 146 15.05 -6.88 -8.85
N THR A 147 14.79 -8.03 -8.23
CA THR A 147 15.77 -8.78 -7.42
C THR A 147 15.73 -10.24 -7.78
N GLU A 148 16.87 -10.96 -7.63
CA GLU A 148 16.92 -12.41 -7.83
C GLU A 148 15.98 -13.16 -6.87
N ALA A 149 15.99 -12.77 -5.57
CA ALA A 149 15.11 -13.36 -4.57
C ALA A 149 13.63 -13.11 -4.85
N GLY A 150 13.30 -11.91 -5.36
CA GLY A 150 11.94 -11.56 -5.76
C GLY A 150 11.45 -12.32 -6.97
N GLN A 151 12.31 -12.48 -7.98
CA GLN A 151 11.97 -13.28 -9.16
C GLN A 151 11.74 -14.75 -8.78
N ALA A 152 12.65 -15.33 -7.96
CA ALA A 152 12.49 -16.69 -7.47
C ALA A 152 11.21 -16.87 -6.64
N PHE A 153 10.82 -15.87 -5.85
CA PHE A 153 9.56 -15.88 -5.11
C PHE A 153 8.34 -15.85 -6.04
N ASN A 154 8.33 -14.96 -7.04
CA ASN A 154 7.25 -14.89 -8.02
C ASN A 154 7.12 -16.21 -8.81
N ASP A 155 8.23 -16.75 -9.30
CA ASP A 155 8.25 -18.00 -10.07
C ASP A 155 7.70 -19.17 -9.22
N ALA A 156 8.15 -19.29 -7.97
CA ALA A 156 7.65 -20.33 -7.06
C ALA A 156 6.15 -20.18 -6.74
N MET A 157 5.66 -18.94 -6.60
CA MET A 157 4.23 -18.67 -6.38
C MET A 157 3.40 -19.09 -7.60
N HIS A 158 3.82 -18.75 -8.82
CA HIS A 158 3.13 -19.14 -10.05
C HIS A 158 3.23 -20.64 -10.34
N GLU A 159 4.35 -21.29 -9.99
CA GLU A 159 4.48 -22.75 -10.09
C GLU A 159 3.54 -23.47 -9.12
N MET A 160 3.51 -23.02 -7.84
CA MET A 160 2.68 -23.64 -6.80
C MET A 160 1.18 -23.35 -6.99
N PHE A 161 0.85 -22.20 -7.52
CA PHE A 161 -0.52 -21.72 -7.72
C PHE A 161 -0.70 -21.23 -9.18
N PRO A 162 -0.84 -22.16 -10.17
CA PRO A 162 -0.89 -21.78 -11.59
C PRO A 162 -2.03 -20.83 -11.97
N ASP A 163 -3.11 -20.84 -11.18
CA ASP A 163 -4.29 -19.98 -11.40
C ASP A 163 -4.21 -18.63 -10.67
N ILE A 164 -3.10 -18.35 -9.96
CA ILE A 164 -2.96 -17.06 -9.27
C ILE A 164 -2.81 -15.92 -10.30
N ALA A 165 -3.67 -14.94 -10.20
CA ALA A 165 -3.68 -13.82 -11.15
C ALA A 165 -2.52 -12.83 -10.93
N TYR A 166 -2.01 -12.75 -9.69
CA TYR A 166 -1.02 -11.76 -9.30
C TYR A 166 -0.42 -12.07 -7.92
N VAL A 167 0.90 -11.94 -7.78
CA VAL A 167 1.59 -12.12 -6.50
C VAL A 167 1.59 -10.82 -5.72
N ASN A 168 0.71 -10.71 -4.73
CA ASN A 168 0.46 -9.50 -3.99
C ASN A 168 1.28 -9.38 -2.69
N GLN A 169 1.21 -8.21 -2.05
CA GLN A 169 1.88 -7.93 -0.79
C GLN A 169 1.49 -8.86 0.38
N PRO A 170 0.22 -9.26 0.61
CA PRO A 170 -0.12 -10.25 1.63
C PRO A 170 0.61 -11.58 1.47
N ALA A 171 0.79 -12.09 0.26
CA ALA A 171 1.55 -13.31 0.00
C ALA A 171 3.03 -13.14 0.45
N ARG A 172 3.66 -12.01 0.08
CA ARG A 172 5.02 -11.66 0.54
C ARG A 172 5.08 -11.52 2.06
N CYS A 173 4.10 -10.87 2.69
CA CYS A 173 4.09 -10.71 4.16
C CYS A 173 4.04 -12.05 4.87
N ALA A 174 3.21 -12.99 4.40
CA ALA A 174 3.13 -14.35 4.94
C ALA A 174 4.45 -15.12 4.76
N TYR A 175 5.05 -15.03 3.57
CA TYR A 175 6.36 -15.64 3.28
C TYR A 175 7.44 -15.14 4.25
N VAL A 176 7.59 -13.84 4.40
CA VAL A 176 8.57 -13.24 5.31
C VAL A 176 8.29 -13.60 6.77
N ALA A 177 7.02 -13.62 7.19
CA ALA A 177 6.66 -13.99 8.56
C ALA A 177 7.11 -15.42 8.91
N VAL A 178 6.87 -16.38 8.01
CA VAL A 178 7.30 -17.79 8.22
C VAL A 178 8.83 -17.90 8.30
N HIS A 179 9.55 -17.22 7.41
CA HIS A 179 11.02 -17.25 7.42
C HIS A 179 11.63 -16.57 8.65
N LEU A 180 11.10 -15.44 9.09
CA LEU A 180 11.51 -14.78 10.33
C LEU A 180 11.24 -15.65 11.55
N MET A 181 10.08 -16.31 11.60
CA MET A 181 9.76 -17.24 12.69
C MET A 181 10.72 -18.44 12.70
N ALA A 182 11.02 -19.04 11.55
CA ALA A 182 11.98 -20.12 11.44
C ALA A 182 13.40 -19.69 11.93
N LYS A 183 13.84 -18.49 11.55
CA LYS A 183 15.09 -17.90 12.05
C LYS A 183 15.06 -17.69 13.56
N ALA A 184 13.94 -17.21 14.11
CA ALA A 184 13.80 -17.00 15.54
C ALA A 184 13.85 -18.32 16.33
N TRP A 185 13.22 -19.39 15.85
CA TRP A 185 13.32 -20.72 16.46
C TRP A 185 14.74 -21.27 16.42
N ALA A 186 15.42 -21.14 15.28
CA ALA A 186 16.82 -21.55 15.15
C ALA A 186 17.73 -20.75 16.10
N HIS A 187 17.53 -19.43 16.21
CA HIS A 187 18.28 -18.57 17.12
C HIS A 187 18.01 -18.90 18.60
N ALA A 188 16.74 -19.13 18.96
CA ALA A 188 16.35 -19.47 20.32
C ALA A 188 16.73 -20.90 20.73
N GLY A 189 16.95 -21.81 19.77
CA GLY A 189 17.17 -23.25 19.99
C GLY A 189 15.95 -23.96 20.62
N THR A 190 14.78 -23.38 20.58
CA THR A 190 13.53 -23.87 21.21
C THR A 190 12.30 -23.20 20.64
N THR A 191 11.13 -23.78 20.89
CA THR A 191 9.82 -23.19 20.59
C THR A 191 9.17 -22.49 21.81
N ASP A 192 9.89 -22.37 22.93
CA ASP A 192 9.44 -21.62 24.10
C ASP A 192 9.13 -20.17 23.74
N THR A 193 7.89 -19.73 24.01
CA THR A 193 7.37 -18.44 23.54
C THR A 193 8.23 -17.25 23.96
N ASP A 194 8.65 -17.18 25.22
CA ASP A 194 9.41 -16.02 25.72
C ASP A 194 10.83 -16.00 25.16
N LYS A 195 11.45 -17.16 24.90
CA LYS A 195 12.75 -17.25 24.25
C LYS A 195 12.68 -16.88 22.78
N VAL A 196 11.62 -17.29 22.09
CA VAL A 196 11.37 -16.94 20.68
C VAL A 196 11.10 -15.44 20.53
N ILE A 197 10.34 -14.82 21.43
CA ILE A 197 10.14 -13.36 21.45
C ILE A 197 11.49 -12.64 21.60
N ARG A 198 12.33 -13.03 22.55
CA ARG A 198 13.68 -12.44 22.69
C ARG A 198 14.53 -12.62 21.44
N ALA A 199 14.39 -13.75 20.73
CA ALA A 199 15.07 -13.95 19.46
C ALA A 199 14.54 -13.02 18.37
N LEU A 200 13.23 -12.82 18.28
CA LEU A 200 12.62 -11.84 17.37
C LEU A 200 13.06 -10.40 17.69
N GLU A 201 13.18 -10.05 18.97
CA GLU A 201 13.65 -8.76 19.48
C GLU A 201 15.17 -8.56 19.38
N SER A 202 15.93 -9.51 18.80
CA SER A 202 17.37 -9.37 18.61
C SER A 202 17.80 -8.57 17.38
N GLY A 203 16.85 -8.02 16.63
CA GLY A 203 17.13 -7.32 15.38
C GLY A 203 17.36 -8.29 14.21
N LEU A 204 16.48 -9.28 14.06
CA LEU A 204 16.58 -10.25 12.96
C LEU A 204 16.41 -9.57 11.61
N THR A 205 17.29 -9.95 10.68
CA THR A 205 17.20 -9.54 9.28
C THR A 205 16.86 -10.71 8.37
N PHE A 206 16.23 -10.40 7.24
CA PHE A 206 15.93 -11.39 6.20
C PHE A 206 16.09 -10.75 4.82
N ASP A 207 16.69 -11.49 3.88
CA ASP A 207 16.75 -11.09 2.48
C ASP A 207 15.42 -11.49 1.82
N ALA A 208 14.47 -10.55 1.89
CA ALA A 208 13.10 -10.71 1.43
C ALA A 208 13.00 -10.49 -0.09
N PRO A 209 11.87 -10.84 -0.74
CA PRO A 209 11.69 -10.64 -2.17
C PRO A 209 11.96 -9.23 -2.68
N GLU A 210 11.68 -8.19 -1.90
CA GLU A 210 11.93 -6.79 -2.24
C GLU A 210 13.32 -6.28 -1.86
N GLY A 211 14.11 -7.09 -1.20
CA GLY A 211 15.41 -6.75 -0.63
C GLY A 211 15.47 -6.99 0.87
N ARG A 212 16.55 -6.54 1.49
CA ARG A 212 16.80 -6.81 2.92
C ARG A 212 15.81 -6.06 3.81
N VAL A 213 15.22 -6.79 4.77
CA VAL A 213 14.34 -6.25 5.81
C VAL A 213 14.95 -6.48 7.20
N LEU A 214 14.58 -5.62 8.15
CA LEU A 214 14.97 -5.71 9.55
C LEU A 214 13.72 -5.72 10.42
N LEU A 215 13.58 -6.70 11.30
CA LEU A 215 12.56 -6.67 12.33
C LEU A 215 13.04 -5.78 13.48
N ASP A 216 12.43 -4.61 13.61
CA ASP A 216 12.78 -3.63 14.64
C ASP A 216 12.40 -4.17 16.03
N PRO A 217 13.36 -4.29 16.95
CA PRO A 217 13.12 -4.83 18.28
C PRO A 217 12.27 -3.94 19.18
N ALA A 218 12.20 -2.64 18.91
CA ALA A 218 11.47 -1.68 19.73
C ALA A 218 9.99 -1.58 19.33
N THR A 219 9.72 -1.65 18.04
CA THR A 219 8.37 -1.46 17.49
C THR A 219 7.70 -2.75 17.05
N HIS A 220 8.46 -3.82 16.84
CA HIS A 220 8.02 -5.10 16.26
C HIS A 220 7.50 -5.00 14.82
N HIS A 221 7.85 -3.91 14.12
CA HIS A 221 7.54 -3.72 12.69
C HIS A 221 8.77 -3.99 11.83
N LEU A 222 8.55 -4.29 10.55
CA LEU A 222 9.64 -4.40 9.60
C LEU A 222 10.06 -3.02 9.08
N THR A 223 11.36 -2.74 9.13
CA THR A 223 11.98 -1.71 8.30
C THR A 223 12.18 -2.30 6.91
N MET A 224 11.66 -1.64 5.88
CA MET A 224 11.68 -2.12 4.50
C MET A 224 11.75 -0.96 3.52
N THR A 225 12.32 -1.21 2.35
CA THR A 225 12.39 -0.18 1.30
C THR A 225 11.00 0.11 0.73
N MET A 226 10.57 1.37 0.82
CA MET A 226 9.34 1.85 0.22
C MET A 226 9.61 2.50 -1.14
N ARG A 227 8.74 2.26 -2.11
CA ARG A 227 8.83 2.80 -3.48
C ARG A 227 7.51 3.42 -3.89
N MET A 228 7.54 4.51 -4.66
CA MET A 228 6.34 5.04 -5.28
C MET A 228 6.11 4.37 -6.64
N ALA A 229 5.07 3.57 -6.74
CA ALA A 229 4.57 3.04 -7.99
C ALA A 229 3.56 4.01 -8.60
N GLN A 230 3.65 4.26 -9.91
CA GLN A 230 2.66 5.04 -10.68
C GLN A 230 2.07 4.15 -11.76
N VAL A 231 0.75 4.10 -11.83
CA VAL A 231 0.01 3.43 -12.90
C VAL A 231 0.00 4.32 -14.14
N GLN A 232 0.45 3.78 -15.26
CA GLN A 232 0.47 4.49 -16.55
C GLN A 232 -0.90 4.39 -17.25
N ALA A 233 -1.08 5.09 -18.36
CA ALA A 233 -2.32 5.09 -19.14
C ALA A 233 -2.70 3.70 -19.68
N ASP A 234 -1.74 2.83 -19.92
CA ASP A 234 -1.92 1.45 -20.36
C ASP A 234 -1.98 0.45 -19.19
N HIS A 235 -2.01 0.96 -17.95
CA HIS A 235 -1.93 0.23 -16.69
C HIS A 235 -0.60 -0.49 -16.42
N SER A 236 0.45 -0.25 -17.21
CA SER A 236 1.80 -0.64 -16.80
C SER A 236 2.24 0.14 -15.56
N ILE A 237 3.12 -0.45 -14.76
CA ILE A 237 3.60 0.14 -13.50
C ILE A 237 5.00 0.74 -13.72
N LYS A 238 5.16 2.00 -13.32
CA LYS A 238 6.46 2.67 -13.29
C LYS A 238 6.82 3.04 -11.85
N PHE A 239 8.00 2.65 -11.40
CA PHE A 239 8.55 3.14 -10.12
C PHE A 239 9.17 4.51 -10.34
N VAL A 240 8.60 5.53 -9.69
CA VAL A 240 8.96 6.94 -9.92
C VAL A 240 9.77 7.55 -8.77
N HIS A 241 9.81 6.88 -7.62
CA HIS A 241 10.61 7.29 -6.48
C HIS A 241 10.98 6.10 -5.60
N ASN A 242 12.13 6.17 -4.92
CA ASN A 242 12.58 5.21 -3.91
C ASN A 242 12.83 6.01 -2.63
N PHE A 243 12.03 5.74 -1.60
CA PHE A 243 12.12 6.43 -0.30
C PHE A 243 13.22 5.86 0.60
N GLY A 244 13.79 4.72 0.22
CA GLY A 244 14.70 3.97 1.09
C GLY A 244 13.95 3.11 2.13
N PRO A 245 14.70 2.52 3.06
CA PRO A 245 14.15 1.75 4.17
C PRO A 245 13.64 2.63 5.30
#